data_0719bb59370fd5d8f489306e1d6e0529
#
_entry.id   0719bb59370fd5d8f489306e1d6e0529
#
_cell.length_a   1.000
_cell.length_b   1.000
_cell.length_c   1.000
_cell.angle_alpha   90.00
_cell.angle_beta   90.00
_cell.angle_gamma   90.00
#
_symmetry.space_group_name_H-M   'P 1'
#
loop_
_entity.id
_entity.type
_entity.pdbx_description
1 polymer ?
#
loop_
_entity_poly.entity_id
_entity_poly.type
_entity_poly.pdbx_seq_one_letter_code
_entity_poly.pdbx_strand_id
1 'polypeptide(L)'
;MARLPASGGAARTRRHTAYAVWRLSRSGPRVHTCPVNTSGTPHGRDLPRRPVHFGPEAMEAHGGTTPGPAEVPEIAHQSAAVLVGAGRAAHTPEVTARLVALVDDLGLDTIAELWAGRPARSLPGVLWRLYAVREWVRRSPEQASREYAAGIRFTDVAHAVAGIPEPPSPTELARTVDQILSGVFEGDFAIALERAAAFCHVLAAGRAELAHDADATDPGRAAELTERAAGIQTTARDLVAAAGLWRSGNLD
;
A
#
# COMPACT_ATOMS: atom_id res chain seq x y z
N MET A 1 27.93 28.54 29.31
CA MET A 1 26.76 27.73 29.70
C MET A 1 25.63 28.04 28.73
N ALA A 2 25.42 27.21 27.71
CA ALA A 2 24.29 27.32 26.77
C ALA A 2 23.67 25.93 26.65
N ARG A 3 22.40 25.83 27.04
CA ARG A 3 21.61 24.58 26.94
C ARG A 3 21.08 24.41 25.53
N LEU A 4 21.33 23.25 24.93
CA LEU A 4 20.69 22.78 23.70
C LEU A 4 19.30 22.22 24.02
N PRO A 5 18.27 22.44 23.18
CA PRO A 5 16.95 21.85 23.35
C PRO A 5 16.90 20.42 22.79
N ALA A 6 16.19 19.53 23.49
CA ALA A 6 16.01 18.14 23.16
C ALA A 6 15.09 17.95 21.93
N SER A 7 15.61 17.38 20.84
CA SER A 7 14.85 16.91 19.68
C SER A 7 14.40 15.44 19.86
N GLY A 8 13.29 15.22 20.59
CA GLY A 8 12.81 13.88 20.93
C GLY A 8 11.47 13.46 20.33
N GLY A 9 10.82 14.29 19.50
CA GLY A 9 9.43 14.06 19.07
C GLY A 9 9.20 13.42 17.70
N ALA A 10 10.10 13.61 16.74
CA ALA A 10 9.84 13.25 15.36
C ALA A 10 10.06 11.76 15.00
N ALA A 11 10.83 11.02 15.77
CA ALA A 11 11.19 9.64 15.48
C ALA A 11 10.07 8.62 15.84
N ARG A 12 9.20 8.95 16.79
CA ARG A 12 8.15 8.05 17.26
C ARG A 12 6.94 7.98 16.31
N THR A 13 6.57 9.11 15.71
CA THR A 13 5.43 9.19 14.78
C THR A 13 5.72 8.44 13.46
N ARG A 14 6.97 8.47 12.98
CA ARG A 14 7.37 7.81 11.72
C ARG A 14 7.29 6.28 11.75
N ARG A 15 7.45 5.64 12.93
CA ARG A 15 7.36 4.17 13.06
C ARG A 15 5.93 3.65 12.98
N HIS A 16 4.93 4.42 13.40
CA HIS A 16 3.53 4.02 13.37
C HIS A 16 2.94 4.04 11.95
N THR A 17 3.34 4.98 11.09
CA THR A 17 2.82 5.10 9.72
C THR A 17 3.26 3.94 8.82
N ALA A 18 4.53 3.50 8.93
CA ALA A 18 5.02 2.33 8.19
C ALA A 18 4.30 1.01 8.58
N TYR A 19 3.87 0.92 9.84
CA TYR A 19 3.09 -0.22 10.35
C TYR A 19 1.65 -0.21 9.85
N ALA A 20 1.06 0.97 9.68
CA ALA A 20 -0.31 1.16 9.18
C ALA A 20 -0.42 0.76 7.69
N VAL A 21 0.58 1.05 6.88
CA VAL A 21 0.60 0.74 5.44
C VAL A 21 0.42 -0.76 5.17
N TRP A 22 1.05 -1.63 5.96
CA TRP A 22 0.94 -3.08 5.82
C TRP A 22 -0.35 -3.66 6.42
N ARG A 23 -0.92 -3.03 7.41
CA ARG A 23 -2.18 -3.47 8.03
C ARG A 23 -3.40 -3.20 7.13
N LEU A 24 -3.36 -2.15 6.32
CA LEU A 24 -4.46 -1.77 5.42
C LEU A 24 -4.62 -2.71 4.20
N SER A 25 -3.60 -3.52 3.87
CA SER A 25 -3.71 -4.57 2.83
C SER A 25 -4.69 -5.71 3.19
N ARG A 26 -5.19 -5.76 4.43
CA ARG A 26 -6.08 -6.82 4.93
C ARG A 26 -7.54 -6.41 5.09
N SER A 27 -7.98 -5.28 4.60
CA SER A 27 -9.37 -4.86 4.73
C SER A 27 -10.29 -5.62 3.77
N GLY A 28 -10.47 -6.91 4.03
CA GLY A 28 -11.71 -7.60 3.72
C GLY A 28 -12.77 -7.19 4.75
N PRO A 29 -14.08 -7.25 4.42
CA PRO A 29 -15.14 -6.84 5.34
C PRO A 29 -15.07 -7.67 6.63
N ARG A 30 -14.74 -7.02 7.75
CA ARG A 30 -14.89 -7.64 9.07
C ARG A 30 -16.38 -7.74 9.36
N VAL A 31 -16.89 -8.95 9.34
CA VAL A 31 -18.19 -9.25 9.92
C VAL A 31 -18.04 -9.08 11.43
N HIS A 32 -18.53 -7.98 11.96
CA HIS A 32 -18.64 -7.79 13.40
C HIS A 32 -19.82 -8.64 13.89
N THR A 33 -19.52 -9.82 14.43
CA THR A 33 -20.45 -10.55 15.27
C THR A 33 -20.51 -9.83 16.61
N CYS A 34 -21.61 -9.11 16.84
CA CYS A 34 -21.92 -8.56 18.17
C CYS A 34 -22.20 -9.72 19.12
N PRO A 35 -21.58 -9.78 20.32
CA PRO A 35 -22.00 -10.71 21.35
C PRO A 35 -23.39 -10.30 21.85
N VAL A 36 -24.35 -11.21 21.77
CA VAL A 36 -25.67 -11.05 22.39
C VAL A 36 -25.48 -11.17 23.91
N ASN A 37 -25.54 -10.06 24.61
CA ASN A 37 -25.56 -10.04 26.07
C ASN A 37 -27.01 -10.22 26.56
N THR A 38 -27.35 -11.42 26.99
CA THR A 38 -28.64 -11.75 27.61
C THR A 38 -28.51 -11.67 29.12
N SER A 39 -28.73 -10.48 29.70
CA SER A 39 -29.25 -10.34 31.07
C SER A 39 -29.43 -8.86 31.41
N GLY A 40 -30.68 -8.44 31.61
CA GLY A 40 -30.98 -7.09 32.10
C GLY A 40 -32.46 -6.71 31.97
N THR A 41 -33.23 -6.96 32.99
CA THR A 41 -34.50 -6.37 33.51
C THR A 41 -35.22 -5.34 32.61
N PRO A 42 -36.54 -5.43 32.44
CA PRO A 42 -37.32 -4.52 31.58
C PRO A 42 -37.59 -3.20 32.33
N HIS A 43 -36.93 -2.14 31.94
CA HIS A 43 -37.30 -0.77 32.32
C HIS A 43 -37.62 0.00 31.02
N GLY A 44 -38.83 0.56 30.98
CA GLY A 44 -39.24 1.67 30.13
C GLY A 44 -38.95 1.52 28.62
N ARG A 45 -39.99 1.40 27.81
CA ARG A 45 -39.90 1.48 26.34
C ARG A 45 -39.30 2.83 25.93
N ASP A 46 -37.97 2.91 25.85
CA ASP A 46 -37.31 3.97 25.12
C ASP A 46 -37.52 3.68 23.62
N LEU A 47 -38.54 4.29 23.05
CA LEU A 47 -38.77 4.21 21.62
C LEU A 47 -37.53 4.79 20.91
N PRO A 48 -37.03 4.12 19.86
CA PRO A 48 -35.88 4.64 19.12
C PRO A 48 -36.17 6.08 18.72
N ARG A 49 -35.28 7.01 19.14
CA ARG A 49 -35.38 8.42 18.76
C ARG A 49 -35.41 8.51 17.25
N ARG A 50 -36.45 9.17 16.71
CA ARG A 50 -36.52 9.47 15.29
C ARG A 50 -35.22 10.13 14.86
N PRO A 51 -34.59 9.68 13.77
CA PRO A 51 -33.43 10.38 13.22
C PRO A 51 -33.77 11.85 13.01
N VAL A 52 -32.88 12.73 13.40
CA VAL A 52 -33.06 14.18 13.18
C VAL A 52 -33.15 14.40 11.66
N HIS A 53 -34.29 14.83 11.18
CA HIS A 53 -34.48 15.14 9.76
C HIS A 53 -33.88 16.53 9.50
N PHE A 54 -32.71 16.56 8.90
CA PHE A 54 -32.15 17.81 8.39
C PHE A 54 -32.89 18.20 7.11
N GLY A 55 -33.42 19.42 7.07
CA GLY A 55 -34.01 19.97 5.84
C GLY A 55 -32.95 20.13 4.74
N PRO A 56 -33.38 20.27 3.46
CA PRO A 56 -32.45 20.44 2.32
C PRO A 56 -31.41 21.56 2.54
N GLU A 57 -31.81 22.68 3.08
CA GLU A 57 -30.94 23.83 3.37
C GLU A 57 -29.86 23.49 4.45
N ALA A 58 -30.21 22.68 5.45
CA ALA A 58 -29.25 22.23 6.46
C ALA A 58 -28.28 21.20 5.89
N MET A 59 -28.70 20.37 4.95
CA MET A 59 -27.83 19.47 4.20
C MET A 59 -26.89 20.24 3.27
N GLU A 60 -27.35 21.27 2.60
CA GLU A 60 -26.51 22.16 1.77
C GLU A 60 -25.50 22.95 2.62
N ALA A 61 -25.92 23.46 3.79
CA ALA A 61 -25.05 24.21 4.71
C ALA A 61 -23.97 23.30 5.36
N HIS A 62 -24.24 22.00 5.50
CA HIS A 62 -23.28 20.99 6.00
C HIS A 62 -22.67 20.17 4.86
N GLY A 63 -23.16 20.30 3.64
CA GLY A 63 -22.62 19.77 2.39
C GLY A 63 -21.38 20.53 1.94
N GLY A 64 -20.48 20.83 2.89
CA GLY A 64 -19.15 21.33 2.56
C GLY A 64 -18.38 20.28 1.78
N THR A 65 -17.46 20.72 0.98
CA THR A 65 -16.40 20.12 0.17
C THR A 65 -15.94 18.67 0.45
N THR A 66 -16.54 17.96 1.40
CA THR A 66 -16.20 16.54 1.71
C THR A 66 -16.99 15.63 0.77
N PRO A 67 -16.31 14.87 -0.11
CA PRO A 67 -16.97 13.97 -1.05
C PRO A 67 -17.87 12.97 -0.33
N GLY A 68 -19.04 12.70 -0.88
CA GLY A 68 -19.94 11.66 -0.38
C GLY A 68 -19.33 10.27 -0.50
N PRO A 69 -19.84 9.26 0.26
CA PRO A 69 -19.29 7.89 0.23
C PRO A 69 -19.28 7.25 -1.16
N ALA A 70 -20.19 7.65 -2.06
CA ALA A 70 -20.23 7.17 -3.44
C ALA A 70 -19.25 7.89 -4.35
N GLU A 71 -18.91 9.14 -4.04
CA GLU A 71 -18.01 9.98 -4.84
C GLU A 71 -16.53 9.63 -4.61
N VAL A 72 -16.20 9.17 -3.40
CA VAL A 72 -14.80 8.82 -3.04
C VAL A 72 -14.20 7.75 -3.96
N PRO A 73 -14.88 6.63 -4.30
CA PRO A 73 -14.37 5.67 -5.28
C PRO A 73 -14.16 6.29 -6.66
N GLU A 74 -15.09 7.10 -7.12
CA GLU A 74 -15.01 7.75 -8.43
C GLU A 74 -13.80 8.69 -8.51
N ILE A 75 -13.63 9.55 -7.51
CA ILE A 75 -12.45 10.43 -7.41
C ILE A 75 -11.16 9.65 -7.40
N ALA A 76 -11.12 8.50 -6.70
CA ALA A 76 -9.95 7.64 -6.66
C ALA A 76 -9.61 7.08 -8.05
N HIS A 77 -10.59 6.58 -8.80
CA HIS A 77 -10.39 6.07 -10.15
C HIS A 77 -10.00 7.18 -11.13
N GLN A 78 -10.69 8.31 -11.10
CA GLN A 78 -10.39 9.45 -11.97
C GLN A 78 -8.97 9.99 -11.71
N SER A 79 -8.59 10.18 -10.44
CA SER A 79 -7.24 10.64 -10.10
C SER A 79 -6.15 9.68 -10.56
N ALA A 80 -6.35 8.38 -10.38
CA ALA A 80 -5.42 7.35 -10.85
C ALA A 80 -5.31 7.35 -12.38
N ALA A 81 -6.44 7.40 -13.09
CA ALA A 81 -6.48 7.43 -14.56
C ALA A 81 -5.81 8.69 -15.13
N VAL A 82 -6.04 9.86 -14.51
CA VAL A 82 -5.40 11.12 -14.90
C VAL A 82 -3.89 11.05 -14.74
N LEU A 83 -3.37 10.52 -13.63
CA LEU A 83 -1.93 10.41 -13.41
C LEU A 83 -1.26 9.46 -14.41
N VAL A 84 -1.84 8.29 -14.64
CA VAL A 84 -1.31 7.34 -15.64
C VAL A 84 -1.41 7.92 -17.06
N GLY A 85 -2.54 8.53 -17.38
CA GLY A 85 -2.75 9.18 -18.68
C GLY A 85 -1.79 10.34 -18.91
N ALA A 86 -1.57 11.20 -17.92
CA ALA A 86 -0.65 12.32 -18.02
C ALA A 86 0.80 11.87 -18.20
N GLY A 87 1.26 10.87 -17.45
CA GLY A 87 2.58 10.29 -17.62
C GLY A 87 2.80 9.75 -19.04
N ARG A 88 1.85 8.96 -19.52
CA ARG A 88 1.92 8.35 -20.86
C ARG A 88 1.80 9.35 -22.00
N ALA A 89 1.08 10.46 -21.82
CA ALA A 89 0.94 11.50 -22.83
C ALA A 89 2.14 12.46 -22.88
N ALA A 90 2.80 12.69 -21.74
CA ALA A 90 3.89 13.67 -21.65
C ALA A 90 5.15 13.22 -22.37
N HIS A 91 5.47 11.91 -22.36
CA HIS A 91 6.70 11.32 -22.94
C HIS A 91 7.98 12.05 -22.52
N THR A 92 8.01 12.66 -21.32
CA THR A 92 9.14 13.43 -20.83
C THR A 92 9.65 12.85 -19.50
N PRO A 93 10.97 12.63 -19.35
CA PRO A 93 11.56 12.09 -18.12
C PRO A 93 11.25 12.94 -16.88
N GLU A 94 11.10 14.26 -17.04
CA GLU A 94 10.81 15.19 -15.95
C GLU A 94 9.42 14.94 -15.35
N VAL A 95 8.42 14.70 -16.18
CA VAL A 95 7.05 14.38 -15.72
C VAL A 95 7.03 13.04 -15.02
N THR A 96 7.67 12.03 -15.59
CA THR A 96 7.79 10.70 -14.97
C THR A 96 8.49 10.78 -13.62
N ALA A 97 9.61 11.50 -13.53
CA ALA A 97 10.34 11.66 -12.27
C ALA A 97 9.46 12.30 -11.18
N ARG A 98 8.63 13.30 -11.53
CA ARG A 98 7.67 13.92 -10.60
C ARG A 98 6.56 12.96 -10.19
N LEU A 99 6.03 12.13 -11.11
CA LEU A 99 5.03 11.12 -10.79
C LEU A 99 5.60 10.02 -9.89
N VAL A 100 6.83 9.59 -10.11
CA VAL A 100 7.53 8.64 -9.23
C VAL A 100 7.74 9.23 -7.83
N ALA A 101 8.06 10.53 -7.76
CA ALA A 101 8.28 11.26 -6.50
C ALA A 101 7.00 11.77 -5.85
N LEU A 102 5.81 11.45 -6.37
CA LEU A 102 4.52 12.01 -5.90
C LEU A 102 4.31 11.89 -4.39
N VAL A 103 4.75 10.78 -3.79
CA VAL A 103 4.67 10.56 -2.33
C VAL A 103 5.63 11.47 -1.57
N ASP A 104 6.75 11.84 -2.17
CA ASP A 104 7.73 12.75 -1.55
C ASP A 104 7.14 14.17 -1.44
N ASP A 105 6.30 14.58 -2.40
CA ASP A 105 5.65 15.89 -2.47
C ASP A 105 4.35 15.95 -1.64
N LEU A 106 3.47 14.96 -1.79
CA LEU A 106 2.12 14.97 -1.18
C LEU A 106 2.07 14.28 0.19
N GLY A 107 3.03 13.42 0.48
CA GLY A 107 3.01 12.53 1.63
C GLY A 107 2.21 11.24 1.39
N LEU A 108 2.70 10.15 1.99
CA LEU A 108 2.08 8.84 1.85
C LEU A 108 0.65 8.80 2.42
N ASP A 109 0.38 9.55 3.49
CA ASP A 109 -0.93 9.58 4.15
C ASP A 109 -2.01 10.16 3.22
N THR A 110 -1.70 11.21 2.46
CA THR A 110 -2.62 11.79 1.46
C THR A 110 -2.97 10.79 0.37
N ILE A 111 -1.98 10.07 -0.15
CA ILE A 111 -2.19 9.02 -1.15
C ILE A 111 -2.97 7.85 -0.56
N ALA A 112 -2.71 7.50 0.70
CA ALA A 112 -3.43 6.43 1.41
C ALA A 112 -4.92 6.74 1.59
N GLU A 113 -5.27 7.97 1.98
CA GLU A 113 -6.66 8.41 2.11
C GLU A 113 -7.42 8.23 0.80
N LEU A 114 -6.78 8.52 -0.32
CA LEU A 114 -7.39 8.43 -1.63
C LEU A 114 -7.53 6.99 -2.13
N TRP A 115 -6.47 6.18 -2.01
CA TRP A 115 -6.34 4.91 -2.73
C TRP A 115 -6.22 3.66 -1.85
N ALA A 116 -5.81 3.73 -0.58
CA ALA A 116 -5.55 2.54 0.24
C ALA A 116 -6.79 1.66 0.45
N GLY A 117 -7.98 2.26 0.52
CA GLY A 117 -9.25 1.55 0.66
C GLY A 117 -9.83 0.99 -0.64
N ARG A 118 -9.16 1.14 -1.77
CA ARG A 118 -9.67 0.68 -3.08
C ARG A 118 -9.39 -0.79 -3.31
N PRO A 119 -10.20 -1.47 -4.14
CA PRO A 119 -9.97 -2.87 -4.46
C PRO A 119 -8.55 -3.13 -4.95
N ALA A 120 -7.98 -4.26 -4.57
CA ALA A 120 -6.58 -4.59 -4.88
C ALA A 120 -6.29 -4.63 -6.38
N ARG A 121 -7.29 -5.04 -7.16
CA ARG A 121 -7.22 -5.23 -8.61
C ARG A 121 -7.97 -4.13 -9.35
N SER A 122 -7.89 -2.91 -8.86
CA SER A 122 -8.33 -1.69 -9.54
C SER A 122 -7.13 -0.77 -9.77
N LEU A 123 -7.22 0.15 -10.69
CA LEU A 123 -6.12 1.06 -11.04
C LEU A 123 -5.61 1.85 -9.81
N PRO A 124 -6.46 2.50 -8.98
CA PRO A 124 -5.98 3.18 -7.78
C PRO A 124 -5.41 2.21 -6.73
N GLY A 125 -6.00 1.01 -6.58
CA GLY A 125 -5.50 0.00 -5.65
C GLY A 125 -4.13 -0.55 -6.03
N VAL A 126 -3.85 -0.68 -7.32
CA VAL A 126 -2.54 -1.08 -7.86
C VAL A 126 -1.51 0.02 -7.63
N LEU A 127 -1.82 1.26 -8.01
CA LEU A 127 -0.92 2.41 -7.79
C LEU A 127 -0.58 2.58 -6.32
N TRP A 128 -1.57 2.46 -5.43
CA TRP A 128 -1.32 2.47 -3.99
C TRP A 128 -0.25 1.45 -3.57
N ARG A 129 -0.37 0.20 -4.05
CA ARG A 129 0.58 -0.87 -3.71
C ARG A 129 1.98 -0.59 -4.21
N LEU A 130 2.11 -0.07 -5.41
CA LEU A 130 3.40 0.30 -5.99
C LEU A 130 4.07 1.41 -5.17
N TYR A 131 3.34 2.48 -4.84
CA TYR A 131 3.86 3.56 -4.00
C TYR A 131 4.18 3.10 -2.57
N ALA A 132 3.36 2.23 -1.99
CA ALA A 132 3.59 1.69 -0.66
C ALA A 132 4.85 0.81 -0.61
N VAL A 133 5.09 -0.03 -1.61
CA VAL A 133 6.31 -0.85 -1.73
C VAL A 133 7.53 0.05 -1.90
N ARG A 134 7.47 1.04 -2.81
CA ARG A 134 8.55 2.02 -3.00
C ARG A 134 8.90 2.73 -1.70
N GLU A 135 7.90 3.26 -1.02
CA GLU A 135 8.11 4.02 0.20
C GLU A 135 8.68 3.14 1.33
N TRP A 136 8.22 1.90 1.44
CA TRP A 136 8.78 0.96 2.41
C TRP A 136 10.26 0.67 2.13
N VAL A 137 10.63 0.40 0.87
CA VAL A 137 12.04 0.15 0.49
C VAL A 137 12.90 1.38 0.81
N ARG A 138 12.42 2.59 0.53
CA ARG A 138 13.15 3.83 0.80
C ARG A 138 13.29 4.14 2.30
N ARG A 139 12.30 3.77 3.11
CA ARG A 139 12.37 3.95 4.57
C ARG A 139 13.19 2.89 5.31
N SER A 140 13.32 1.72 4.74
CA SER A 140 13.99 0.58 5.37
C SER A 140 14.89 -0.17 4.39
N PRO A 141 15.85 0.52 3.73
CA PRO A 141 16.60 -0.03 2.62
C PRO A 141 17.48 -1.22 3.00
N GLU A 142 18.09 -1.21 4.19
CA GLU A 142 18.91 -2.32 4.67
C GLU A 142 18.07 -3.55 5.00
N GLN A 143 16.87 -3.35 5.54
CA GLN A 143 15.94 -4.44 5.79
C GLN A 143 15.45 -5.05 4.48
N ALA A 144 15.06 -4.21 3.52
CA ALA A 144 14.62 -4.65 2.20
C ALA A 144 15.71 -5.45 1.49
N SER A 145 16.97 -4.99 1.54
CA SER A 145 18.12 -5.68 0.95
C SER A 145 18.35 -7.06 1.58
N ARG A 146 18.32 -7.17 2.91
CA ARG A 146 18.47 -8.45 3.61
C ARG A 146 17.34 -9.42 3.28
N GLU A 147 16.08 -8.96 3.29
CA GLU A 147 14.93 -9.79 2.96
C GLU A 147 14.99 -10.25 1.50
N TYR A 148 15.35 -9.36 0.58
CA TYR A 148 15.49 -9.67 -0.83
C TYR A 148 16.61 -10.72 -1.06
N ALA A 149 17.79 -10.50 -0.49
CA ALA A 149 18.93 -11.43 -0.59
C ALA A 149 18.60 -12.84 -0.06
N ALA A 150 17.87 -12.93 1.06
CA ALA A 150 17.43 -14.22 1.60
C ALA A 150 16.45 -14.94 0.66
N GLY A 151 15.68 -14.21 -0.17
CA GLY A 151 14.68 -14.80 -1.06
C GLY A 151 15.21 -15.27 -2.41
N ILE A 152 16.33 -14.74 -2.90
CA ILE A 152 16.86 -15.03 -4.24
C ILE A 152 16.98 -16.54 -4.48
N ARG A 153 17.61 -17.27 -3.57
CA ARG A 153 17.87 -18.71 -3.70
C ARG A 153 16.63 -19.59 -3.87
N PHE A 154 15.44 -19.07 -3.60
CA PHE A 154 14.16 -19.78 -3.75
C PHE A 154 13.33 -19.29 -4.94
N THR A 155 13.80 -18.27 -5.64
CA THR A 155 12.96 -17.51 -6.59
C THR A 155 13.74 -17.03 -7.82
N ASP A 156 14.60 -17.87 -8.39
CA ASP A 156 15.50 -17.52 -9.51
C ASP A 156 14.78 -16.82 -10.66
N VAL A 157 13.64 -17.36 -11.10
CA VAL A 157 12.85 -16.79 -12.20
C VAL A 157 12.29 -15.40 -11.82
N ALA A 158 11.75 -15.27 -10.62
CA ALA A 158 11.20 -14.00 -10.17
C ALA A 158 12.31 -12.96 -9.98
N HIS A 159 13.47 -13.36 -9.46
CA HIS A 159 14.63 -12.48 -9.37
C HIS A 159 15.08 -11.97 -10.74
N ALA A 160 15.16 -12.85 -11.73
CA ALA A 160 15.50 -12.46 -13.11
C ALA A 160 14.48 -11.48 -13.70
N VAL A 161 13.17 -11.70 -13.48
CA VAL A 161 12.10 -10.79 -13.95
C VAL A 161 12.15 -9.44 -13.25
N ALA A 162 12.43 -9.40 -11.95
CA ALA A 162 12.56 -8.16 -11.19
C ALA A 162 13.74 -7.31 -11.71
N GLY A 163 14.82 -7.96 -12.16
CA GLY A 163 15.97 -7.32 -12.78
C GLY A 163 16.85 -6.56 -11.80
N ILE A 164 17.12 -7.14 -10.63
CA ILE A 164 18.01 -6.59 -9.60
C ILE A 164 19.38 -7.25 -9.71
N PRO A 165 20.49 -6.48 -9.71
CA PRO A 165 21.84 -7.03 -9.68
C PRO A 165 22.13 -7.83 -8.40
N GLU A 166 23.04 -8.80 -8.50
CA GLU A 166 23.59 -9.52 -7.35
C GLU A 166 25.02 -9.03 -7.03
N PRO A 167 25.33 -8.83 -5.75
CA PRO A 167 24.45 -8.88 -4.57
C PRO A 167 23.53 -7.67 -4.50
N PRO A 168 22.26 -7.85 -4.02
CA PRO A 168 21.30 -6.75 -3.98
C PRO A 168 21.66 -5.73 -2.91
N SER A 169 22.17 -4.56 -3.32
CA SER A 169 22.44 -3.48 -2.39
C SER A 169 21.18 -2.66 -2.09
N PRO A 170 21.11 -1.96 -0.93
CA PRO A 170 20.00 -1.06 -0.61
C PRO A 170 19.74 -0.01 -1.69
N THR A 171 20.79 0.55 -2.27
CA THR A 171 20.71 1.55 -3.34
C THR A 171 20.13 0.98 -4.63
N GLU A 172 20.53 -0.23 -4.99
CA GLU A 172 20.01 -0.89 -6.19
C GLU A 172 18.55 -1.28 -6.05
N LEU A 173 18.11 -1.74 -4.87
CA LEU A 173 16.72 -1.98 -4.60
C LEU A 173 15.89 -0.70 -4.75
N ALA A 174 16.33 0.40 -4.13
CA ALA A 174 15.64 1.68 -4.23
C ALA A 174 15.55 2.15 -5.70
N ARG A 175 16.65 2.03 -6.44
CA ARG A 175 16.66 2.37 -7.88
C ARG A 175 15.72 1.49 -8.69
N THR A 176 15.69 0.20 -8.42
CA THR A 176 14.84 -0.74 -9.16
C THR A 176 13.36 -0.50 -8.91
N VAL A 177 12.93 -0.22 -7.67
CA VAL A 177 11.52 0.10 -7.40
C VAL A 177 11.11 1.43 -8.04
N ASP A 178 12.01 2.41 -8.10
CA ASP A 178 11.78 3.66 -8.84
C ASP A 178 11.66 3.39 -10.36
N GLN A 179 12.49 2.52 -10.93
CA GLN A 179 12.40 2.10 -12.34
C GLN A 179 11.12 1.32 -12.65
N ILE A 180 10.69 0.43 -11.76
CA ILE A 180 9.42 -0.29 -11.90
C ILE A 180 8.27 0.71 -11.93
N LEU A 181 8.26 1.67 -11.02
CA LEU A 181 7.21 2.69 -10.96
C LEU A 181 7.28 3.63 -12.17
N SER A 182 8.46 3.99 -12.67
CA SER A 182 8.62 4.73 -13.94
C SER A 182 7.97 3.99 -15.11
N GLY A 183 8.14 2.67 -15.16
CA GLY A 183 7.54 1.83 -16.20
C GLY A 183 6.01 1.89 -16.28
N VAL A 184 5.35 2.27 -15.18
CA VAL A 184 3.90 2.51 -15.14
C VAL A 184 3.51 3.71 -16.01
N PHE A 185 4.35 4.73 -16.05
CA PHE A 185 4.07 6.00 -16.72
C PHE A 185 4.66 6.12 -18.11
N GLU A 186 5.81 5.48 -18.38
CA GLU A 186 6.53 5.59 -19.66
C GLU A 186 6.53 4.31 -20.50
N GLY A 187 6.39 3.13 -19.84
CA GLY A 187 6.53 1.83 -20.47
C GLY A 187 5.24 1.05 -20.66
N ASP A 188 5.40 -0.26 -20.75
CA ASP A 188 4.27 -1.19 -20.70
C ASP A 188 3.83 -1.36 -19.24
N PHE A 189 2.62 -0.90 -18.94
CA PHE A 189 2.03 -0.95 -17.62
C PHE A 189 1.95 -2.38 -17.06
N ALA A 190 1.55 -3.36 -17.90
CA ALA A 190 1.45 -4.74 -17.46
C ALA A 190 2.83 -5.33 -17.13
N ILE A 191 3.86 -5.02 -17.91
CA ILE A 191 5.24 -5.43 -17.64
C ILE A 191 5.74 -4.81 -16.33
N ALA A 192 5.43 -3.53 -16.08
CA ALA A 192 5.78 -2.88 -14.81
C ALA A 192 5.13 -3.58 -13.61
N LEU A 193 3.85 -3.98 -13.73
CA LEU A 193 3.15 -4.74 -12.69
C LEU A 193 3.75 -6.14 -12.47
N GLU A 194 4.12 -6.83 -13.53
CA GLU A 194 4.76 -8.15 -13.44
C GLU A 194 6.15 -8.06 -12.78
N ARG A 195 6.92 -7.03 -13.10
CA ARG A 195 8.20 -6.77 -12.43
C ARG A 195 8.02 -6.45 -10.94
N ALA A 196 7.01 -5.65 -10.60
CA ALA A 196 6.67 -5.35 -9.20
C ALA A 196 6.21 -6.62 -8.46
N ALA A 197 5.41 -7.46 -9.12
CA ALA A 197 4.97 -8.74 -8.56
C ALA A 197 6.15 -9.69 -8.30
N ALA A 198 7.07 -9.78 -9.25
CA ALA A 198 8.28 -10.59 -9.12
C ALA A 198 9.16 -10.09 -7.96
N PHE A 199 9.36 -8.78 -7.84
CA PHE A 199 10.04 -8.15 -6.72
C PHE A 199 9.39 -8.50 -5.37
N CYS A 200 8.08 -8.37 -5.26
CA CYS A 200 7.32 -8.74 -4.06
C CYS A 200 7.42 -10.24 -3.76
N HIS A 201 7.46 -11.09 -4.78
CA HIS A 201 7.59 -12.55 -4.59
C HIS A 201 8.93 -12.92 -3.96
N VAL A 202 10.04 -12.33 -4.44
CA VAL A 202 11.37 -12.54 -3.85
C VAL A 202 11.40 -12.06 -2.40
N LEU A 203 10.87 -10.86 -2.11
CA LEU A 203 10.77 -10.35 -0.74
C LEU A 203 9.96 -11.26 0.18
N ALA A 204 8.83 -11.79 -0.30
CA ALA A 204 7.98 -12.68 0.49
C ALA A 204 8.71 -13.98 0.84
N ALA A 205 9.43 -14.57 -0.12
CA ALA A 205 10.24 -15.77 0.10
C ALA A 205 11.36 -15.51 1.13
N GLY A 206 12.10 -14.41 0.97
CA GLY A 206 13.15 -14.07 1.92
C GLY A 206 12.65 -13.75 3.32
N ARG A 207 11.50 -13.11 3.44
CA ARG A 207 10.89 -12.86 4.74
C ARG A 207 10.40 -14.15 5.40
N ALA A 208 9.88 -15.11 4.62
CA ALA A 208 9.51 -16.44 5.12
C ALA A 208 10.73 -17.21 5.61
N GLU A 209 11.88 -17.12 4.91
CA GLU A 209 13.14 -17.72 5.35
C GLU A 209 13.63 -17.11 6.66
N LEU A 210 13.63 -15.77 6.78
CA LEU A 210 13.99 -15.09 8.04
C LEU A 210 13.02 -15.41 9.18
N ALA A 211 11.77 -15.75 8.89
CA ALA A 211 10.82 -16.25 9.87
C ALA A 211 11.20 -17.64 10.35
N HIS A 212 11.60 -18.52 9.43
CA HIS A 212 12.08 -19.86 9.76
C HIS A 212 13.35 -19.81 10.65
N ASP A 213 14.31 -18.96 10.32
CA ASP A 213 15.52 -18.75 11.11
C ASP A 213 15.22 -18.25 12.54
N ALA A 214 14.18 -17.41 12.70
CA ALA A 214 13.80 -16.86 13.99
C ALA A 214 12.97 -17.82 14.86
N ASP A 215 12.33 -18.85 14.30
CA ASP A 215 11.31 -19.67 14.96
C ASP A 215 11.80 -20.31 16.26
N ALA A 216 13.02 -20.83 16.27
CA ALA A 216 13.60 -21.47 17.44
C ALA A 216 14.00 -20.51 18.57
N THR A 217 14.26 -19.22 18.28
CA THR A 217 14.81 -18.25 19.23
C THR A 217 13.82 -17.17 19.63
N ASP A 218 12.91 -16.78 18.72
CA ASP A 218 11.90 -15.75 18.91
C ASP A 218 10.62 -16.10 18.12
N PRO A 219 9.77 -17.00 18.66
CA PRO A 219 8.52 -17.42 17.99
C PRO A 219 7.56 -16.26 17.69
N GLY A 220 7.56 -15.21 18.54
CA GLY A 220 6.74 -14.03 18.34
C GLY A 220 7.14 -13.26 17.07
N ARG A 221 8.44 -13.06 16.90
CA ARG A 221 9.01 -12.45 15.69
C ARG A 221 8.79 -13.32 14.46
N ALA A 222 8.96 -14.64 14.58
CA ALA A 222 8.71 -15.58 13.48
C ALA A 222 7.27 -15.51 12.98
N ALA A 223 6.29 -15.48 13.88
CA ALA A 223 4.87 -15.34 13.54
C ALA A 223 4.60 -13.99 12.83
N GLU A 224 5.16 -12.88 13.31
CA GLU A 224 5.03 -11.55 12.69
C GLU A 224 5.64 -11.54 11.28
N LEU A 225 6.82 -12.10 11.09
CA LEU A 225 7.47 -12.18 9.77
C LEU A 225 6.66 -13.05 8.81
N THR A 226 6.12 -14.17 9.25
CA THR A 226 5.27 -15.06 8.47
C THR A 226 3.99 -14.34 8.00
N GLU A 227 3.32 -13.62 8.90
CA GLU A 227 2.14 -12.83 8.55
C GLU A 227 2.46 -11.75 7.51
N ARG A 228 3.57 -11.07 7.67
CA ARG A 228 4.04 -10.04 6.73
C ARG A 228 4.46 -10.65 5.38
N ALA A 229 5.08 -11.83 5.37
CA ALA A 229 5.40 -12.55 4.14
C ALA A 229 4.13 -12.90 3.35
N ALA A 230 3.10 -13.43 4.02
CA ALA A 230 1.82 -13.74 3.41
C ALA A 230 1.13 -12.49 2.81
N GLY A 231 1.23 -11.33 3.47
CA GLY A 231 0.72 -10.06 2.96
C GLY A 231 1.41 -9.62 1.67
N ILE A 232 2.75 -9.71 1.61
CA ILE A 232 3.52 -9.38 0.40
C ILE A 232 3.20 -10.37 -0.72
N GLN A 233 3.10 -11.65 -0.41
CA GLN A 233 2.74 -12.68 -1.39
C GLN A 233 1.35 -12.44 -2.00
N THR A 234 0.40 -11.97 -1.20
CA THR A 234 -0.92 -11.57 -1.68
C THR A 234 -0.81 -10.37 -2.62
N THR A 235 -0.01 -9.36 -2.26
CA THR A 235 0.27 -8.21 -3.13
C THR A 235 0.87 -8.65 -4.47
N ALA A 236 1.83 -9.58 -4.47
CA ALA A 236 2.41 -10.10 -5.70
C ALA A 236 1.35 -10.75 -6.62
N ARG A 237 0.46 -11.57 -6.06
CA ARG A 237 -0.63 -12.21 -6.80
C ARG A 237 -1.63 -11.19 -7.36
N ASP A 238 -1.96 -10.16 -6.59
CA ASP A 238 -2.87 -9.10 -7.04
C ASP A 238 -2.28 -8.29 -8.19
N LEU A 239 -0.97 -8.00 -8.15
CA LEU A 239 -0.27 -7.30 -9.23
C LEU A 239 -0.23 -8.13 -10.53
N VAL A 240 0.02 -9.45 -10.45
CA VAL A 240 -0.07 -10.34 -11.63
C VAL A 240 -1.47 -10.35 -12.21
N ALA A 241 -2.49 -10.49 -11.36
CA ALA A 241 -3.88 -10.47 -11.80
C ALA A 241 -4.25 -9.13 -12.46
N ALA A 242 -3.81 -8.02 -11.87
CA ALA A 242 -4.03 -6.68 -12.42
C ALA A 242 -3.32 -6.48 -13.78
N ALA A 243 -2.13 -7.04 -13.97
CA ALA A 243 -1.46 -7.04 -15.29
C ALA A 243 -2.29 -7.74 -16.36
N GLY A 244 -2.92 -8.88 -16.03
CA GLY A 244 -3.85 -9.57 -16.91
C GLY A 244 -5.11 -8.74 -17.23
N LEU A 245 -5.69 -8.10 -16.21
CA LEU A 245 -6.85 -7.20 -16.38
C LEU A 245 -6.49 -6.00 -17.27
N TRP A 246 -5.32 -5.41 -17.09
CA TRP A 246 -4.85 -4.31 -17.93
C TRP A 246 -4.75 -4.71 -19.41
N ARG A 247 -4.14 -5.88 -19.70
CA ARG A 247 -4.03 -6.37 -21.08
C ARG A 247 -5.37 -6.65 -21.74
N SER A 248 -6.38 -7.02 -20.94
CA SER A 248 -7.75 -7.25 -21.42
C SER A 248 -8.62 -6.00 -21.44
N GLY A 249 -8.09 -4.83 -21.01
CA GLY A 249 -8.84 -3.59 -20.94
C GLY A 249 -9.89 -3.53 -19.82
N ASN A 250 -9.73 -4.36 -18.78
CA ASN A 250 -10.69 -4.51 -17.67
C ASN A 250 -10.13 -4.07 -16.30
N LEU A 251 -9.04 -3.34 -16.29
CA LEU A 251 -8.51 -2.73 -15.06
C LEU A 251 -9.06 -1.32 -14.93
N ASP A 252 -10.08 -1.18 -14.11
CA ASP A 252 -10.73 0.11 -13.80
C ASP A 252 -10.11 0.77 -12.55
#